data_65e6f53ea4f1c04038fc9a6610c54db8
#
_entry.id   65e6f53ea4f1c04038fc9a6610c54db8
#
_cell.length_a   1.000
_cell.length_b   1.000
_cell.length_c   1.000
_cell.angle_alpha   90.00
_cell.angle_beta   90.00
_cell.angle_gamma   90.00
#
_symmetry.space_group_name_H-M   'P 1'
#
loop_
_entity.id
_entity.type
_entity.pdbx_description
1 polymer ?
#
loop_
_entity_poly.entity_id
_entity_poly.type
_entity_poly.pdbx_seq_one_letter_code
_entity_poly.pdbx_strand_id
1 'polypeptide(L)'
;SAGAGISKEFAETITRYGAIMIDNSSAFRMDEDVPLVVPEVNGDDAFVRPRGIIANPNCTTIQMVVALNAIESLSHIKRVHVATYQAASGAG
;
A
#
# COMPACT_ATOMS: atom_id res chain seq x y z
N SER A 1 12.01 1.85 -3.40
CA SER A 1 11.20 2.59 -4.36
C SER A 1 11.97 3.79 -4.89
N ALA A 2 11.68 4.18 -6.12
CA ALA A 2 12.34 5.31 -6.75
C ALA A 2 11.70 6.68 -6.38
N GLY A 3 10.66 6.63 -5.55
CA GLY A 3 9.92 7.81 -5.11
C GLY A 3 8.67 8.10 -5.92
N ALA A 4 7.78 8.91 -5.33
CA ALA A 4 6.46 9.19 -5.89
C ALA A 4 6.50 9.87 -7.27
N GLY A 5 7.47 10.77 -7.49
CA GLY A 5 7.62 11.46 -8.77
C GLY A 5 7.91 10.50 -9.91
N ILE A 6 8.83 9.57 -9.70
CA ILE A 6 9.19 8.55 -10.68
C ILE A 6 8.02 7.60 -10.92
N SER A 7 7.34 7.17 -9.87
CA SER A 7 6.15 6.32 -10.00
C SER A 7 5.07 6.97 -10.87
N LYS A 8 4.77 8.25 -10.65
CA LYS A 8 3.79 8.99 -11.46
C LYS A 8 4.23 9.14 -12.91
N GLU A 9 5.51 9.41 -13.15
CA GLU A 9 6.06 9.58 -14.50
C GLU A 9 5.93 8.31 -15.35
N PHE A 10 6.22 7.15 -14.76
CA PHE A 10 6.27 5.89 -15.49
C PHE A 10 4.98 5.05 -15.44
N ALA A 11 4.02 5.38 -14.56
CA ALA A 11 2.82 4.57 -14.36
C ALA A 11 2.05 4.32 -15.66
N GLU A 12 1.78 5.37 -16.43
CA GLU A 12 1.04 5.24 -17.68
C GLU A 12 1.81 4.39 -18.71
N THR A 13 3.12 4.58 -18.80
CA THR A 13 3.96 3.80 -19.71
C THR A 13 3.94 2.32 -19.35
N ILE A 14 4.05 1.99 -18.06
CA ILE A 14 4.04 0.61 -17.58
C ILE A 14 2.70 -0.07 -17.86
N THR A 15 1.61 0.59 -17.55
CA THR A 15 0.27 -0.01 -17.65
C THR A 15 -0.27 -0.03 -19.08
N ARG A 16 0.17 0.88 -19.93
CA ARG A 16 -0.22 0.97 -21.35
C ARG A 16 0.02 -0.34 -22.11
N TYR A 17 1.09 -1.04 -21.79
CA TYR A 17 1.49 -2.28 -22.45
C TYR A 17 0.96 -3.53 -21.76
N GLY A 18 -0.01 -3.41 -20.88
CA GLY A 18 -0.66 -4.52 -20.20
C GLY A 18 0.06 -5.05 -18.97
N ALA A 19 1.14 -4.41 -18.54
CA ALA A 19 1.82 -4.77 -17.30
C ALA A 19 1.04 -4.24 -16.10
N ILE A 20 1.11 -4.95 -14.99
CA ILE A 20 0.58 -4.51 -13.71
C ILE A 20 1.71 -3.82 -12.94
N MET A 21 1.46 -2.61 -12.49
CA MET A 21 2.42 -1.86 -11.68
C MET A 21 2.13 -2.08 -10.20
N ILE A 22 3.12 -2.60 -9.47
CA ILE A 22 3.08 -2.65 -8.00
C ILE A 22 3.95 -1.51 -7.49
N ASP A 23 3.32 -0.53 -6.86
CA ASP A 23 3.99 0.70 -6.45
C ASP A 23 4.18 0.77 -4.95
N ASN A 24 5.43 0.90 -4.52
CA ASN A 24 5.80 1.06 -3.11
C ASN A 24 6.02 2.53 -2.71
N SER A 25 5.71 3.47 -3.58
CA SER A 25 5.76 4.89 -3.23
C SER A 25 4.43 5.38 -2.65
N SER A 26 4.37 6.62 -2.24
CA SER A 26 3.13 7.26 -1.79
C SER A 26 2.26 7.80 -2.95
N ALA A 27 2.69 7.62 -4.20
CA ALA A 27 2.09 8.29 -5.36
C ALA A 27 0.58 8.02 -5.52
N PHE A 28 0.15 6.78 -5.32
CA PHE A 28 -1.20 6.34 -5.63
C PHE A 28 -1.99 5.82 -4.42
N ARG A 29 -1.43 5.89 -3.22
CA ARG A 29 -2.04 5.30 -2.01
C ARG A 29 -3.41 5.87 -1.66
N MET A 30 -3.67 7.13 -2.01
CA MET A 30 -4.93 7.80 -1.70
C MET A 30 -5.90 7.88 -2.89
N ASP A 31 -5.52 7.32 -4.03
CA ASP A 31 -6.38 7.31 -5.21
C ASP A 31 -7.46 6.24 -5.07
N GLU A 32 -8.73 6.65 -5.22
CA GLU A 32 -9.88 5.76 -5.01
C GLU A 32 -9.93 4.60 -6.00
N ASP A 33 -9.36 4.77 -7.18
CA ASP A 33 -9.32 3.78 -8.26
C ASP A 33 -8.05 2.93 -8.25
N VAL A 34 -7.25 3.01 -7.19
CA VAL A 34 -6.05 2.19 -6.99
C VAL A 34 -6.19 1.42 -5.68
N PRO A 35 -6.22 0.07 -5.71
CA PRO A 35 -6.29 -0.72 -4.48
C PRO A 35 -5.01 -0.55 -3.66
N LEU A 36 -5.19 -0.32 -2.37
CA LEU A 36 -4.13 -0.26 -1.37
C LEU A 36 -4.12 -1.61 -0.64
N VAL A 37 -3.11 -2.44 -0.88
CA VAL A 37 -3.16 -3.86 -0.54
C VAL A 37 -2.08 -4.28 0.43
N VAL A 38 -2.52 -4.96 1.49
CA VAL A 38 -1.69 -5.80 2.36
C VAL A 38 -2.15 -7.24 2.14
N PRO A 39 -1.38 -8.10 1.46
CA PRO A 39 -1.87 -9.41 1.00
C PRO A 39 -2.50 -10.27 2.09
N GLU A 40 -1.95 -10.25 3.30
CA GLU A 40 -2.44 -11.03 4.44
C GLU A 40 -3.77 -10.50 5.01
N VAL A 41 -4.17 -9.29 4.64
CA VAL A 41 -5.37 -8.63 5.18
C VAL A 41 -6.45 -8.50 4.13
N ASN A 42 -6.12 -8.00 2.96
CA ASN A 42 -7.05 -7.70 1.87
C ASN A 42 -6.51 -8.06 0.49
N GLY A 43 -5.80 -9.17 0.38
CA GLY A 43 -5.17 -9.61 -0.87
C GLY A 43 -6.12 -9.66 -2.07
N ASP A 44 -7.38 -10.03 -1.85
CA ASP A 44 -8.39 -10.10 -2.91
C ASP A 44 -8.71 -8.74 -3.55
N ASP A 45 -8.48 -7.64 -2.85
CA ASP A 45 -8.68 -6.29 -3.39
C ASP A 45 -7.76 -6.01 -4.60
N ALA A 46 -6.64 -6.72 -4.71
CA ALA A 46 -5.71 -6.59 -5.83
C ALA A 46 -6.31 -7.01 -7.18
N PHE A 47 -7.37 -7.83 -7.19
CA PHE A 47 -8.02 -8.26 -8.42
C PHE A 47 -8.85 -7.16 -9.07
N VAL A 48 -9.26 -6.14 -8.32
CA VAL A 48 -9.98 -4.98 -8.85
C VAL A 48 -9.01 -3.80 -8.92
N ARG A 49 -8.39 -3.66 -10.08
CA ARG A 49 -7.36 -2.64 -10.34
C ARG A 49 -7.61 -1.94 -11.68
N PRO A 50 -8.58 -1.03 -11.75
CA PRO A 50 -9.01 -0.45 -13.03
C PRO A 50 -7.90 0.31 -13.76
N ARG A 51 -6.90 0.81 -13.05
CA ARG A 51 -5.74 1.49 -13.65
C ARG A 51 -4.53 0.59 -13.88
N GLY A 52 -4.63 -0.71 -13.55
CA GLY A 52 -3.49 -1.62 -13.63
C GLY A 52 -2.40 -1.35 -12.59
N ILE A 53 -2.74 -0.59 -11.53
CA ILE A 53 -1.81 -0.22 -10.45
C ILE A 53 -2.31 -0.83 -9.15
N ILE A 54 -1.38 -1.38 -8.36
CA ILE A 54 -1.60 -1.82 -6.98
C ILE A 54 -0.64 -1.01 -6.10
N ALA A 55 -1.19 -0.31 -5.12
CA ALA A 55 -0.37 0.45 -4.17
C ALA A 55 -0.03 -0.39 -2.95
N ASN A 56 1.24 -0.33 -2.55
CA ASN A 56 1.73 -0.94 -1.32
C ASN A 56 1.76 0.14 -0.23
N PRO A 57 1.17 -0.13 0.96
CA PRO A 57 1.12 0.87 2.03
C PRO A 57 2.49 1.22 2.61
N ASN A 58 2.50 2.21 3.49
CA ASN A 58 3.68 2.56 4.26
C ASN A 58 4.19 1.36 5.07
N CYS A 59 5.50 1.17 5.12
CA CYS A 59 6.15 0.01 5.75
C CYS A 59 5.75 -0.19 7.21
N THR A 60 5.68 0.88 8.00
CA THR A 60 5.24 0.82 9.39
C THR A 60 3.77 0.42 9.50
N THR A 61 2.93 0.93 8.60
CA THR A 61 1.50 0.62 8.55
C THR A 61 1.27 -0.86 8.22
N ILE A 62 2.01 -1.43 7.29
CA ILE A 62 1.88 -2.85 6.92
C ILE A 62 2.12 -3.74 8.15
N GLN A 63 3.20 -3.52 8.86
CA GLN A 63 3.54 -4.30 10.05
C GLN A 63 2.44 -4.22 11.12
N MET A 64 1.94 -3.02 11.37
CA MET A 64 0.88 -2.77 12.33
C MET A 64 -0.42 -3.44 11.93
N VAL A 65 -0.83 -3.31 10.67
CA VAL A 65 -2.12 -3.81 10.17
C VAL A 65 -2.18 -5.33 10.19
N VAL A 66 -1.09 -6.02 9.87
CA VAL A 66 -1.04 -7.49 9.95
C VAL A 66 -1.30 -7.96 11.39
N ALA A 67 -0.65 -7.33 12.38
CA ALA A 67 -0.86 -7.65 13.79
C ALA A 67 -2.28 -7.31 14.26
N LEU A 68 -2.78 -6.13 13.90
CA LEU A 68 -4.12 -5.68 14.28
C LEU A 68 -5.21 -6.55 13.66
N ASN A 69 -5.03 -7.03 12.43
CA ASN A 69 -5.98 -7.93 11.79
C ASN A 69 -6.12 -9.26 12.53
N ALA A 70 -5.03 -9.78 13.06
CA ALA A 70 -5.08 -10.98 13.90
C ALA A 70 -5.89 -10.74 15.20
N ILE A 71 -5.74 -9.58 15.81
CA ILE A 71 -6.50 -9.19 17.01
C ILE A 71 -7.98 -9.00 16.66
N GLU A 72 -8.27 -8.30 15.55
CA GLU A 72 -9.64 -8.03 15.10
C GLU A 72 -10.43 -9.33 14.85
N SER A 73 -9.76 -10.39 14.42
CA SER A 73 -10.40 -11.70 14.22
C SER A 73 -10.90 -12.33 15.51
N LEU A 74 -10.36 -11.93 16.64
CA LEU A 74 -10.73 -12.44 17.98
C LEU A 74 -11.61 -11.47 18.76
N SER A 75 -11.39 -10.16 18.58
CA SER A 75 -12.10 -9.14 19.35
C SER A 75 -12.08 -7.82 18.57
N HIS A 76 -13.23 -7.18 18.43
CA HIS A 76 -13.35 -5.93 17.68
C HIS A 76 -12.52 -4.81 18.29
N ILE A 77 -11.62 -4.23 17.48
CA ILE A 77 -10.79 -3.09 17.87
C ILE A 77 -11.61 -1.81 17.80
N LYS A 78 -11.69 -1.08 18.89
CA LYS A 78 -12.42 0.20 18.96
C LYS A 78 -11.53 1.42 18.80
N ARG A 79 -10.27 1.31 19.16
CA ARG A 79 -9.32 2.43 19.11
C ARG A 79 -7.89 1.91 19.05
N VAL A 80 -7.07 2.62 18.30
CA VAL A 80 -5.63 2.35 18.18
C VAL A 80 -4.87 3.64 18.53
N HIS A 81 -3.92 3.52 19.43
CA HIS A 81 -2.92 4.56 19.69
C HIS A 81 -1.57 4.00 19.29
N VAL A 82 -0.85 4.73 18.44
CA VAL A 82 0.42 4.26 17.91
C VAL A 82 1.50 5.34 18.00
N ALA A 83 2.70 4.94 18.34
CA ALA A 83 3.90 5.78 18.25
C ALA A 83 4.97 5.01 17.48
N THR A 84 5.58 5.67 16.50
CA THR A 84 6.56 5.04 15.62
C THR A 84 7.89 5.78 15.67
N TYR A 85 8.97 5.02 15.52
CA TYR A 85 10.32 5.53 15.40
C TYR A 85 10.93 4.98 14.13
N GLN A 86 11.51 5.84 13.31
CA GLN A 86 12.08 5.45 12.02
C GLN A 86 13.46 6.05 11.84
N ALA A 87 14.39 5.23 11.35
CA ALA A 87 15.70 5.73 10.95
C ALA A 87 15.58 6.65 9.73
N ALA A 88 16.43 7.67 9.66
CA ALA A 88 16.41 8.62 8.54
C ALA A 88 16.56 7.94 7.17
N SER A 89 17.34 6.85 7.10
CA SER A 89 17.52 6.06 5.89
C SER A 89 16.22 5.39 5.40
N GLY A 90 15.26 5.14 6.29
CA GLY A 90 13.96 4.58 5.92
C GLY A 90 13.03 5.57 5.21
N ALA A 91 13.32 6.86 5.29
CA ALA A 91 12.54 7.89 4.62
C ALA A 91 12.94 8.08 3.15
N GLY A 92 14.07 7.52 2.74
CA GLY A 92 14.60 7.64 1.39
C GLY A 92 15.45 8.89 1.14
#